data_5fcbd9acb604a1cf5e689b91d52e1b5f
#
_entry.id   5fcbd9acb604a1cf5e689b91d52e1b5f
#
_cell.length_a   1.000
_cell.length_b   1.000
_cell.length_c   1.000
_cell.angle_alpha   90.00
_cell.angle_beta   90.00
_cell.angle_gamma   90.00
#
_symmetry.space_group_name_H-M   'P 1'
#
loop_
_entity.id
_entity.type
_entity.pdbx_description
1 polymer ?
#
loop_
_entity_poly.entity_id
_entity_poly.type
_entity_poly.pdbx_seq_one_letter_code
_entity_poly.pdbx_strand_id
1 'polypeptide(L)'
;LELVLYSLTVETWLSRNVRKKPTAAYRVKATGEDIAAAHWTDEMEAFYKECAATCTPVPGAGTHFSVLGKTVMALGLFVILFAVFSIVKELTYNRWQKANATEEVTKAPVTGDEYHIGLPIVTYGPDGKPSSRGVNILWCRVVGTEPDGSLRLKMTEPLGANEQLDGPFAKEVGADGTFTAVFRMEPTKYEAGYPTIYFQSTGSGERLSVFFFGDVDNTKRPAK
;
A
#
# COMPACT_ATOMS: atom_id res chain seq x y z
N LEU A 1 -65.38 14.52 0.27
CA LEU A 1 -63.95 14.18 0.33
C LEU A 1 -63.39 13.89 -1.02
N GLU A 2 -62.13 14.18 -1.22
CA GLU A 2 -61.35 13.88 -2.43
C GLU A 2 -60.07 13.16 -2.04
N LEU A 3 -59.79 12.02 -2.68
CA LEU A 3 -58.51 11.34 -2.54
C LEU A 3 -57.50 11.93 -3.52
N VAL A 4 -56.46 12.50 -3.02
CA VAL A 4 -55.37 13.03 -3.81
C VAL A 4 -54.15 12.11 -3.67
N LEU A 5 -53.73 11.53 -4.81
CA LEU A 5 -52.54 10.70 -4.87
C LEU A 5 -51.36 11.55 -5.39
N TYR A 6 -50.25 11.48 -4.70
CA TYR A 6 -49.05 12.21 -5.08
C TYR A 6 -47.78 11.36 -4.91
N SER A 7 -46.76 11.65 -5.67
CA SER A 7 -45.47 10.98 -5.51
C SER A 7 -44.61 11.78 -4.51
N LEU A 8 -44.07 11.09 -3.51
CA LEU A 8 -43.14 11.69 -2.59
C LEU A 8 -41.73 11.63 -3.16
N THR A 9 -41.16 12.78 -3.33
CA THR A 9 -39.76 12.94 -3.75
C THR A 9 -38.97 13.56 -2.61
N VAL A 10 -37.89 12.92 -2.22
CA VAL A 10 -36.91 13.46 -1.29
C VAL A 10 -35.65 13.79 -2.06
N GLU A 11 -35.29 15.05 -2.08
CA GLU A 11 -34.09 15.53 -2.74
C GLU A 11 -33.04 15.97 -1.74
N THR A 12 -31.81 15.53 -1.96
CA THR A 12 -30.62 15.98 -1.26
C THR A 12 -29.61 16.45 -2.29
N TRP A 13 -28.56 17.10 -1.87
CA TRP A 13 -27.48 17.51 -2.79
C TRP A 13 -26.74 16.33 -3.46
N LEU A 14 -26.85 15.12 -2.91
CA LEU A 14 -26.23 13.91 -3.43
C LEU A 14 -27.18 13.05 -4.27
N SER A 15 -28.47 13.02 -3.91
CA SER A 15 -29.42 12.10 -4.52
C SER A 15 -30.84 12.62 -4.50
N ARG A 16 -31.64 12.12 -5.43
CA ARG A 16 -33.08 12.25 -5.50
C ARG A 16 -33.71 10.88 -5.35
N ASN A 17 -34.56 10.72 -4.36
CA ASN A 17 -35.29 9.48 -4.12
C ASN A 17 -36.78 9.69 -4.38
N VAL A 18 -37.34 8.96 -5.34
CA VAL A 18 -38.75 8.99 -5.68
C VAL A 18 -39.38 7.69 -5.20
N ARG A 19 -40.39 7.77 -4.31
CA ARG A 19 -41.07 6.60 -3.78
C ARG A 19 -41.81 5.85 -4.90
N LYS A 20 -41.68 4.51 -4.90
CA LYS A 20 -42.34 3.62 -5.89
C LYS A 20 -43.84 3.60 -5.76
N LYS A 21 -44.36 3.71 -4.54
CA LYS A 21 -45.80 3.73 -4.24
C LYS A 21 -46.26 5.17 -4.02
N PRO A 22 -47.42 5.57 -4.59
CA PRO A 22 -47.96 6.87 -4.34
C PRO A 22 -48.32 7.03 -2.86
N THR A 23 -48.18 8.23 -2.37
CA THR A 23 -48.70 8.66 -1.06
C THR A 23 -50.05 9.33 -1.31
N ALA A 24 -50.93 9.29 -0.37
CA ALA A 24 -52.26 9.89 -0.49
C ALA A 24 -52.58 10.83 0.66
N ALA A 25 -53.41 11.77 0.36
CA ALA A 25 -54.11 12.57 1.36
C ALA A 25 -55.61 12.66 1.00
N TYR A 26 -56.47 12.60 1.98
CA TYR A 26 -57.87 12.95 1.78
C TYR A 26 -58.03 14.44 2.06
N ARG A 27 -58.62 15.13 1.08
CA ARG A 27 -58.90 16.57 1.18
C ARG A 27 -60.36 16.86 1.29
N VAL A 28 -60.73 17.73 2.22
CA VAL A 28 -62.08 18.23 2.35
C VAL A 28 -62.33 19.25 1.24
N LYS A 29 -63.25 18.96 0.30
CA LYS A 29 -63.50 19.83 -0.84
C LYS A 29 -63.97 21.25 -0.47
N ALA A 30 -64.66 21.41 0.67
CA ALA A 30 -65.19 22.69 1.11
C ALA A 30 -64.13 23.61 1.72
N THR A 31 -63.17 23.04 2.44
CA THR A 31 -62.17 23.82 3.20
C THR A 31 -60.77 23.74 2.58
N GLY A 32 -60.50 22.74 1.71
CA GLY A 32 -59.19 22.47 1.18
C GLY A 32 -58.19 21.84 2.16
N GLU A 33 -58.67 21.50 3.38
CA GLU A 33 -57.81 20.92 4.42
C GLU A 33 -57.56 19.43 4.17
N ASP A 34 -56.35 19.01 4.42
CA ASP A 34 -55.94 17.59 4.30
C ASP A 34 -56.23 16.86 5.65
N ILE A 35 -56.85 15.68 5.57
CA ILE A 35 -57.09 14.81 6.69
C ILE A 35 -55.82 13.94 6.91
N ALA A 36 -55.22 14.06 8.09
CA ALA A 36 -54.06 13.26 8.46
C ALA A 36 -54.41 11.76 8.43
N ALA A 37 -53.48 10.94 7.96
CA ALA A 37 -53.64 9.49 7.81
C ALA A 37 -54.07 8.80 9.13
N ALA A 38 -53.68 9.35 10.30
CA ALA A 38 -54.12 8.87 11.61
C ALA A 38 -55.63 9.02 11.88
N HIS A 39 -56.31 9.80 11.09
CA HIS A 39 -57.75 10.06 11.18
C HIS A 39 -58.56 9.42 10.05
N TRP A 40 -57.94 8.53 9.27
CA TRP A 40 -58.65 7.81 8.21
C TRP A 40 -59.53 6.71 8.84
N THR A 41 -60.71 6.54 8.26
CA THR A 41 -61.56 5.39 8.57
C THR A 41 -61.09 4.16 7.82
N ASP A 42 -61.53 2.97 8.27
CA ASP A 42 -61.21 1.71 7.57
C ASP A 42 -61.65 1.71 6.12
N GLU A 43 -62.77 2.35 5.81
CA GLU A 43 -63.28 2.52 4.45
C GLU A 43 -62.35 3.41 3.60
N MET A 44 -61.81 4.48 4.18
CA MET A 44 -60.86 5.36 3.53
C MET A 44 -59.55 4.63 3.24
N GLU A 45 -59.07 3.81 4.18
CA GLU A 45 -57.87 2.99 3.94
C GLU A 45 -58.10 1.92 2.86
N ALA A 46 -59.25 1.24 2.87
CA ALA A 46 -59.58 0.24 1.87
C ALA A 46 -59.62 0.86 0.46
N PHE A 47 -60.30 1.99 0.31
CA PHE A 47 -60.35 2.72 -0.94
C PHE A 47 -58.99 3.21 -1.45
N TYR A 48 -58.14 3.73 -0.52
CA TYR A 48 -56.77 4.09 -0.86
C TYR A 48 -55.99 2.87 -1.36
N LYS A 49 -56.05 1.72 -0.70
CA LYS A 49 -55.37 0.49 -1.09
C LYS A 49 -55.79 0.01 -2.50
N GLU A 50 -57.06 0.09 -2.78
CA GLU A 50 -57.62 -0.23 -4.10
C GLU A 50 -57.11 0.73 -5.20
N CYS A 51 -57.17 2.04 -4.95
CA CYS A 51 -56.66 3.04 -5.88
C CYS A 51 -55.14 2.94 -6.05
N ALA A 52 -54.40 2.69 -4.97
CA ALA A 52 -52.92 2.55 -5.07
C ALA A 52 -52.49 1.27 -5.82
N ALA A 53 -53.29 0.20 -5.78
CA ALA A 53 -53.03 -1.04 -6.51
C ALA A 53 -53.23 -0.89 -8.03
N THR A 54 -54.19 -0.04 -8.41
CA THR A 54 -54.50 0.22 -9.81
C THR A 54 -53.67 1.34 -10.44
N CYS A 55 -52.95 2.10 -9.61
CA CYS A 55 -52.09 3.18 -10.10
C CYS A 55 -50.88 2.67 -10.91
N THR A 56 -50.63 3.32 -12.04
CA THR A 56 -49.42 3.11 -12.83
C THR A 56 -48.19 3.43 -11.93
N PRO A 57 -47.13 2.60 -12.02
CA PRO A 57 -45.90 2.89 -11.27
C PRO A 57 -45.41 4.31 -11.53
N VAL A 58 -44.99 5.00 -10.46
CA VAL A 58 -44.50 6.37 -10.57
C VAL A 58 -43.29 6.41 -11.53
N PRO A 59 -43.35 7.16 -12.62
CA PRO A 59 -42.23 7.26 -13.57
C PRO A 59 -40.96 7.77 -12.84
N GLY A 60 -39.83 7.12 -13.10
CA GLY A 60 -38.57 7.49 -12.45
C GLY A 60 -38.48 7.14 -10.97
N ALA A 61 -39.33 6.20 -10.48
CA ALA A 61 -39.24 5.72 -9.10
C ALA A 61 -37.87 5.04 -8.83
N GLY A 62 -37.26 5.41 -7.73
CA GLY A 62 -35.96 4.88 -7.30
C GLY A 62 -35.01 5.98 -6.79
N THR A 63 -33.78 5.58 -6.55
CA THR A 63 -32.74 6.51 -6.11
C THR A 63 -31.87 6.90 -7.32
N HIS A 64 -31.83 8.18 -7.61
CA HIS A 64 -31.04 8.77 -8.67
C HIS A 64 -29.94 9.62 -8.03
N PHE A 65 -28.67 9.25 -8.22
CA PHE A 65 -27.55 10.06 -7.72
C PHE A 65 -27.28 11.23 -8.67
N SER A 66 -27.08 12.40 -8.09
CA SER A 66 -26.56 13.57 -8.82
C SER A 66 -25.14 13.28 -9.33
N VAL A 67 -24.64 14.11 -10.23
CA VAL A 67 -23.24 14.02 -10.71
C VAL A 67 -22.29 14.06 -9.51
N LEU A 68 -22.52 14.97 -8.58
CA LEU A 68 -21.74 15.09 -7.37
C LEU A 68 -21.85 13.82 -6.48
N GLY A 69 -23.05 13.25 -6.33
CA GLY A 69 -23.27 12.01 -5.60
C GLY A 69 -22.50 10.83 -6.18
N LYS A 70 -22.51 10.70 -7.52
CA LYS A 70 -21.73 9.67 -8.22
C LYS A 70 -20.21 9.86 -8.02
N THR A 71 -19.75 11.11 -8.08
CA THR A 71 -18.32 11.42 -7.85
C THR A 71 -17.89 11.09 -6.43
N VAL A 72 -18.68 11.46 -5.42
CA VAL A 72 -18.39 11.15 -4.01
C VAL A 72 -18.37 9.63 -3.78
N MET A 73 -19.34 8.89 -4.35
CA MET A 73 -19.36 7.43 -4.25
C MET A 73 -18.14 6.78 -4.93
N ALA A 74 -17.75 7.26 -6.13
CA ALA A 74 -16.59 6.76 -6.84
C ALA A 74 -15.30 7.01 -6.05
N LEU A 75 -15.17 8.20 -5.45
CA LEU A 75 -14.03 8.58 -4.64
C LEU A 75 -13.96 7.75 -3.35
N GLY A 76 -15.09 7.52 -2.69
CA GLY A 76 -15.18 6.63 -1.53
C GLY A 76 -14.78 5.20 -1.85
N LEU A 77 -15.26 4.65 -2.98
CA LEU A 77 -14.88 3.33 -3.46
C LEU A 77 -13.38 3.26 -3.77
N PHE A 78 -12.83 4.28 -4.41
CA PHE A 78 -11.39 4.37 -4.70
C PHE A 78 -10.54 4.34 -3.41
N VAL A 79 -10.92 5.12 -2.39
CA VAL A 79 -10.22 5.12 -1.09
C VAL A 79 -10.27 3.74 -0.43
N ILE A 80 -11.43 3.08 -0.45
CA ILE A 80 -11.56 1.72 0.11
C ILE A 80 -10.68 0.73 -0.65
N LEU A 81 -10.70 0.74 -1.99
CA LEU A 81 -9.88 -0.14 -2.82
C LEU A 81 -8.39 0.12 -2.59
N PHE A 82 -7.98 1.39 -2.47
CA PHE A 82 -6.59 1.75 -2.19
C PHE A 82 -6.15 1.25 -0.81
N ALA A 83 -7.01 1.39 0.22
CA ALA A 83 -6.72 0.89 1.56
C ALA A 83 -6.58 -0.65 1.56
N VAL A 84 -7.50 -1.36 0.92
CA VAL A 84 -7.43 -2.82 0.77
C VAL A 84 -6.16 -3.24 0.02
N PHE A 85 -5.85 -2.57 -1.08
CA PHE A 85 -4.62 -2.83 -1.85
C PHE A 85 -3.36 -2.64 -1.00
N SER A 86 -3.31 -1.56 -0.21
CA SER A 86 -2.17 -1.27 0.68
C SER A 86 -2.01 -2.35 1.75
N ILE A 87 -3.10 -2.79 2.38
CA ILE A 87 -3.10 -3.86 3.38
C ILE A 87 -2.66 -5.19 2.75
N VAL A 88 -3.21 -5.54 1.58
CA VAL A 88 -2.86 -6.78 0.87
C VAL A 88 -1.39 -6.76 0.45
N LYS A 89 -0.92 -5.63 -0.07
CA LYS A 89 0.50 -5.44 -0.43
C LYS A 89 1.40 -5.65 0.78
N GLU A 90 1.09 -5.04 1.92
CA GLU A 90 1.89 -5.17 3.13
C GLU A 90 1.88 -6.61 3.68
N LEU A 91 0.73 -7.25 3.74
CA LEU A 91 0.61 -8.66 4.16
C LEU A 91 1.32 -9.62 3.20
N THR A 92 1.24 -9.36 1.89
CA THR A 92 1.91 -10.19 0.88
C THR A 92 3.41 -9.96 0.91
N TYR A 93 3.86 -8.71 1.01
CA TYR A 93 5.26 -8.34 1.14
C TYR A 93 5.88 -8.93 2.40
N ASN A 94 5.21 -8.82 3.53
CA ASN A 94 5.68 -9.41 4.79
C ASN A 94 5.71 -10.94 4.77
N ARG A 95 4.70 -11.58 4.16
CA ARG A 95 4.70 -13.04 3.95
C ARG A 95 5.81 -13.49 3.02
N TRP A 96 6.04 -12.71 1.98
CA TRP A 96 7.06 -12.99 1.00
C TRP A 96 8.47 -12.78 1.58
N GLN A 97 8.69 -11.70 2.32
CA GLN A 97 9.91 -11.54 3.11
C GLN A 97 10.11 -12.70 4.09
N LYS A 98 9.03 -13.19 4.70
CA LYS A 98 9.06 -14.39 5.54
C LYS A 98 9.50 -15.63 4.79
N ALA A 99 9.01 -15.87 3.62
CA ALA A 99 9.35 -17.03 2.82
C ALA A 99 10.79 -16.98 2.28
N ASN A 100 11.28 -15.78 1.99
CA ASN A 100 12.62 -15.56 1.41
C ASN A 100 13.71 -15.24 2.44
N ALA A 101 13.36 -14.91 3.68
CA ALA A 101 14.26 -15.02 4.83
C ALA A 101 14.44 -16.50 5.17
N THR A 102 14.80 -17.27 4.14
CA THR A 102 15.09 -18.67 4.32
C THR A 102 16.20 -18.83 5.34
N GLU A 103 16.18 -19.95 6.04
CA GLU A 103 17.23 -20.43 6.93
C GLU A 103 18.65 -20.22 6.37
N GLU A 104 18.78 -20.07 5.06
CA GLU A 104 20.05 -19.80 4.35
C GLU A 104 20.57 -18.37 4.52
N VAL A 105 19.69 -17.36 4.56
CA VAL A 105 20.10 -15.95 4.74
C VAL A 105 20.56 -15.69 6.18
N THR A 106 20.07 -16.48 7.12
CA THR A 106 20.46 -16.40 8.54
C THR A 106 21.66 -17.26 8.88
N LYS A 107 22.14 -18.11 7.95
CA LYS A 107 23.37 -18.88 8.12
C LYS A 107 24.59 -18.00 7.91
N ALA A 108 25.70 -18.35 8.59
CA ALA A 108 26.96 -17.69 8.38
C ALA A 108 27.33 -17.70 6.88
N PRO A 109 27.80 -16.57 6.34
CA PRO A 109 28.27 -16.50 4.96
C PRO A 109 29.40 -17.51 4.69
N VAL A 110 29.36 -18.09 3.49
CA VAL A 110 30.43 -18.97 3.00
C VAL A 110 31.05 -18.38 1.73
N THR A 111 32.27 -18.80 1.43
CA THR A 111 32.95 -18.39 0.19
C THR A 111 32.08 -18.72 -1.03
N GLY A 112 31.90 -17.74 -1.90
CA GLY A 112 31.05 -17.81 -3.09
C GLY A 112 29.67 -17.20 -2.92
N ASP A 113 29.20 -16.97 -1.68
CA ASP A 113 27.93 -16.29 -1.48
C ASP A 113 27.99 -14.85 -2.01
N GLU A 114 26.90 -14.38 -2.58
CA GLU A 114 26.74 -13.00 -3.07
C GLU A 114 25.61 -12.30 -2.31
N TYR A 115 25.88 -11.04 -1.95
CA TYR A 115 24.96 -10.19 -1.19
C TYR A 115 24.79 -8.84 -1.87
N HIS A 116 23.57 -8.30 -1.87
CA HIS A 116 23.33 -6.89 -2.16
C HIS A 116 23.66 -6.04 -0.94
N ILE A 117 24.72 -5.28 -1.04
CA ILE A 117 25.28 -4.49 0.06
C ILE A 117 25.20 -3.01 -0.30
N GLY A 118 24.66 -2.21 0.62
CA GLY A 118 24.70 -0.76 0.53
C GLY A 118 26.08 -0.22 0.89
N LEU A 119 26.75 0.37 -0.08
CA LEU A 119 28.06 0.99 0.08
C LEU A 119 27.93 2.50 0.08
N PRO A 120 28.62 3.22 1.01
CA PRO A 120 28.61 4.68 1.03
C PRO A 120 29.31 5.23 -0.20
N ILE A 121 28.65 6.14 -0.89
CA ILE A 121 29.17 6.77 -2.10
C ILE A 121 29.04 8.29 -2.08
N VAL A 122 29.90 8.94 -2.85
CA VAL A 122 29.77 10.32 -3.26
C VAL A 122 29.61 10.37 -4.78
N THR A 123 28.64 11.14 -5.26
CA THR A 123 28.41 11.37 -6.68
C THR A 123 28.98 12.74 -7.06
N TYR A 124 29.68 12.82 -8.19
CA TYR A 124 30.28 14.05 -8.70
C TYR A 124 29.46 14.63 -9.84
N GLY A 125 29.31 15.95 -9.85
CA GLY A 125 28.70 16.68 -10.95
C GLY A 125 29.64 16.80 -12.16
N PRO A 126 29.12 17.36 -13.29
CA PRO A 126 29.92 17.59 -14.50
C PRO A 126 31.13 18.55 -14.29
N ASP A 127 31.06 19.36 -13.24
CA ASP A 127 32.12 20.29 -12.83
C ASP A 127 33.19 19.64 -11.92
N GLY A 128 33.10 18.34 -11.69
CA GLY A 128 34.01 17.58 -10.85
C GLY A 128 33.85 17.83 -9.36
N LYS A 129 32.77 18.51 -8.94
CA LYS A 129 32.51 18.74 -7.53
C LYS A 129 31.51 17.72 -6.96
N PRO A 130 31.64 17.37 -5.68
CA PRO A 130 30.64 16.53 -5.01
C PRO A 130 29.23 17.14 -5.13
N SER A 131 28.30 16.40 -5.72
CA SER A 131 26.91 16.83 -5.90
C SER A 131 25.97 16.21 -4.87
N SER A 132 26.23 14.96 -4.47
CA SER A 132 25.44 14.27 -3.44
C SER A 132 26.26 13.20 -2.73
N ARG A 133 25.81 12.83 -1.53
CA ARG A 133 26.29 11.67 -0.79
C ARG A 133 25.12 10.75 -0.53
N GLY A 134 25.37 9.45 -0.60
CA GLY A 134 24.32 8.46 -0.45
C GLY A 134 24.87 7.06 -0.27
N VAL A 135 24.01 6.10 -0.56
CA VAL A 135 24.33 4.68 -0.54
C VAL A 135 24.00 4.12 -1.93
N ASN A 136 24.95 3.49 -2.56
CA ASN A 136 24.71 2.65 -3.75
C ASN A 136 24.67 1.19 -3.33
N ILE A 137 23.77 0.41 -3.93
CA ILE A 137 23.54 -0.97 -3.60
C ILE A 137 24.12 -1.83 -4.70
N LEU A 138 25.16 -2.58 -4.36
CA LEU A 138 25.93 -3.37 -5.30
C LEU A 138 26.03 -4.83 -4.86
N TRP A 139 26.19 -5.73 -5.83
CA TRP A 139 26.52 -7.11 -5.53
C TRP A 139 27.96 -7.23 -5.05
N CYS A 140 28.13 -7.89 -3.90
CA CYS A 140 29.41 -8.23 -3.33
C CYS A 140 29.48 -9.74 -3.08
N ARG A 141 30.58 -10.36 -3.51
CA ARG A 141 30.84 -11.79 -3.34
C ARG A 141 31.79 -12.03 -2.18
N VAL A 142 31.51 -13.01 -1.36
CA VAL A 142 32.46 -13.53 -0.37
C VAL A 142 33.55 -14.31 -1.10
N VAL A 143 34.77 -13.82 -1.09
CA VAL A 143 35.92 -14.44 -1.79
C VAL A 143 36.83 -15.23 -0.86
N GLY A 144 36.67 -15.10 0.46
CA GLY A 144 37.44 -15.85 1.44
C GLY A 144 37.09 -15.47 2.88
N THR A 145 37.65 -16.22 3.80
CA THR A 145 37.59 -15.92 5.23
C THR A 145 38.99 -15.70 5.77
N GLU A 146 39.21 -14.65 6.52
CA GLU A 146 40.46 -14.32 7.15
C GLU A 146 40.67 -15.13 8.46
N PRO A 147 41.92 -15.23 8.95
CA PRO A 147 42.21 -16.00 10.17
C PRO A 147 41.48 -15.53 11.43
N ASP A 148 41.08 -14.26 11.48
CA ASP A 148 40.32 -13.64 12.57
C ASP A 148 38.80 -13.90 12.47
N GLY A 149 38.36 -14.64 11.42
CA GLY A 149 36.97 -14.92 11.15
C GLY A 149 36.24 -13.81 10.40
N SER A 150 36.91 -12.72 10.03
CA SER A 150 36.36 -11.73 9.12
C SER A 150 36.29 -12.29 7.70
N LEU A 151 35.40 -11.70 6.89
CA LEU A 151 35.16 -12.13 5.51
C LEU A 151 35.82 -11.16 4.56
N ARG A 152 36.49 -11.67 3.55
CA ARG A 152 36.95 -10.90 2.42
C ARG A 152 35.85 -10.90 1.36
N LEU A 153 35.35 -9.70 1.07
CA LEU A 153 34.30 -9.43 0.09
C LEU A 153 34.91 -8.74 -1.12
N LYS A 154 34.30 -8.97 -2.28
CA LYS A 154 34.67 -8.33 -3.54
C LYS A 154 33.43 -7.78 -4.22
N MET A 155 33.43 -6.50 -4.59
CA MET A 155 32.42 -5.95 -5.47
C MET A 155 32.44 -6.67 -6.81
N THR A 156 31.27 -7.15 -7.28
CA THR A 156 31.13 -7.85 -8.56
C THR A 156 30.67 -6.91 -9.67
N GLU A 157 30.24 -5.71 -9.31
CA GLU A 157 29.80 -4.66 -10.21
C GLU A 157 30.63 -3.39 -10.00
N PRO A 158 30.94 -2.65 -11.05
CA PRO A 158 31.63 -1.38 -10.92
C PRO A 158 30.69 -0.29 -10.39
N LEU A 159 31.25 0.70 -9.72
CA LEU A 159 30.56 1.95 -9.42
C LEU A 159 30.16 2.69 -10.71
N GLY A 160 29.13 3.51 -10.63
CA GLY A 160 28.74 4.39 -11.73
C GLY A 160 29.89 5.35 -12.12
N ALA A 161 29.88 5.81 -13.37
CA ALA A 161 30.97 6.63 -13.92
C ALA A 161 31.31 7.90 -13.11
N ASN A 162 30.30 8.44 -12.38
CA ASN A 162 30.46 9.65 -11.58
C ASN A 162 30.41 9.34 -10.06
N GLU A 163 30.53 8.09 -9.67
CA GLU A 163 30.43 7.64 -8.31
C GLU A 163 31.79 7.17 -7.78
N GLN A 164 32.05 7.51 -6.54
CA GLN A 164 33.22 7.01 -5.80
C GLN A 164 32.78 6.59 -4.41
N LEU A 165 33.48 5.64 -3.81
CA LEU A 165 33.24 5.30 -2.41
C LEU A 165 33.53 6.51 -1.52
N ASP A 166 32.72 6.70 -0.48
CA ASP A 166 32.82 7.84 0.44
C ASP A 166 33.38 7.42 1.81
N GLY A 167 33.87 8.39 2.53
CA GLY A 167 34.29 8.27 3.91
C GLY A 167 35.51 7.40 4.20
N PRO A 168 35.69 6.97 5.46
CA PRO A 168 36.80 6.12 5.85
C PRO A 168 36.83 4.77 5.17
N PHE A 169 35.66 4.21 4.86
CA PHE A 169 35.48 2.94 4.17
C PHE A 169 36.16 2.92 2.80
N ALA A 170 36.13 4.04 2.07
CA ALA A 170 36.77 4.15 0.76
C ALA A 170 38.28 3.81 0.75
N LYS A 171 38.96 4.01 1.88
CA LYS A 171 40.37 3.75 2.05
C LYS A 171 40.70 2.28 2.32
N GLU A 172 39.69 1.49 2.66
CA GLU A 172 39.83 0.07 2.99
C GLU A 172 39.65 -0.82 1.76
N VAL A 173 38.97 -0.27 0.75
CA VAL A 173 38.71 -1.02 -0.48
C VAL A 173 39.93 -1.02 -1.36
N GLY A 174 40.40 -2.22 -1.65
CA GLY A 174 41.53 -2.43 -2.56
C GLY A 174 41.21 -1.99 -4.00
N ALA A 175 42.26 -1.79 -4.80
CA ALA A 175 42.09 -1.39 -6.19
C ALA A 175 41.29 -2.38 -7.05
N ASP A 176 41.19 -3.63 -6.61
CA ASP A 176 40.39 -4.69 -7.24
C ASP A 176 38.96 -4.77 -6.70
N GLY A 177 38.57 -3.83 -5.85
CA GLY A 177 37.22 -3.78 -5.22
C GLY A 177 37.06 -4.74 -4.05
N THR A 178 38.14 -5.24 -3.44
CA THR A 178 38.08 -6.10 -2.26
C THR A 178 38.13 -5.30 -0.97
N PHE A 179 37.43 -5.79 0.05
CA PHE A 179 37.45 -5.25 1.42
C PHE A 179 37.16 -6.36 2.43
N THR A 180 37.47 -6.10 3.71
CA THR A 180 37.19 -7.04 4.80
C THR A 180 36.11 -6.52 5.72
N ALA A 181 35.19 -7.42 6.11
CA ALA A 181 34.09 -7.09 7.01
C ALA A 181 33.65 -8.30 7.83
N VAL A 182 33.05 -8.03 8.97
CA VAL A 182 32.45 -9.05 9.85
C VAL A 182 30.96 -9.09 9.60
N PHE A 183 30.43 -10.28 9.35
CA PHE A 183 29.00 -10.50 9.27
C PHE A 183 28.34 -10.32 10.64
N ARG A 184 27.29 -9.51 10.68
CA ARG A 184 26.53 -9.21 11.89
C ARG A 184 25.05 -9.42 11.67
N MET A 185 24.38 -9.82 12.73
CA MET A 185 22.94 -9.98 12.78
C MET A 185 22.41 -9.35 14.05
N GLU A 186 21.51 -8.40 13.92
CA GLU A 186 20.80 -7.81 15.04
C GLU A 186 19.39 -8.37 15.11
N PRO A 187 18.94 -8.83 16.29
CA PRO A 187 17.55 -9.23 16.47
C PRO A 187 16.66 -8.02 16.20
N THR A 188 15.56 -8.23 15.52
CA THR A 188 14.61 -7.14 15.30
C THR A 188 13.96 -6.70 16.60
N LYS A 189 13.68 -5.40 16.70
CA LYS A 189 12.91 -4.82 17.82
C LYS A 189 11.41 -5.10 17.75
N TYR A 190 10.93 -5.66 16.65
CA TYR A 190 9.51 -5.93 16.40
C TYR A 190 9.23 -7.44 16.47
N GLU A 191 8.20 -7.85 17.21
CA GLU A 191 7.84 -9.26 17.48
C GLU A 191 7.66 -10.15 16.22
N ALA A 192 7.46 -9.56 15.07
CA ALA A 192 7.27 -10.27 13.79
C ALA A 192 8.33 -9.93 12.73
N GLY A 193 9.39 -9.24 13.12
CA GLY A 193 10.38 -8.73 12.18
C GLY A 193 11.55 -9.69 11.97
N TYR A 194 12.25 -9.51 10.84
CA TYR A 194 13.47 -10.23 10.52
C TYR A 194 14.66 -9.61 11.22
N PRO A 195 15.68 -10.41 11.56
CA PRO A 195 16.94 -9.87 12.01
C PRO A 195 17.50 -8.94 10.93
N THR A 196 18.02 -7.79 11.36
CA THR A 196 18.75 -6.92 10.44
C THR A 196 20.12 -7.49 10.20
N ILE A 197 20.41 -7.84 8.97
CA ILE A 197 21.70 -8.39 8.55
C ILE A 197 22.53 -7.25 7.97
N TYR A 198 23.79 -7.19 8.36
CA TYR A 198 24.74 -6.22 7.84
C TYR A 198 26.18 -6.75 7.93
N PHE A 199 27.07 -6.17 7.15
CA PHE A 199 28.50 -6.35 7.28
C PHE A 199 29.07 -5.13 7.98
N GLN A 200 29.97 -5.35 8.93
CA GLN A 200 30.71 -4.29 9.60
C GLN A 200 32.14 -4.31 9.10
N SER A 201 32.58 -3.23 8.46
CA SER A 201 33.96 -3.07 8.00
C SER A 201 34.94 -3.26 9.15
N THR A 202 36.04 -3.97 8.93
CA THR A 202 37.05 -4.25 9.96
C THR A 202 37.92 -3.05 10.27
N GLY A 203 38.13 -2.12 9.34
CA GLY A 203 38.96 -0.95 9.50
C GLY A 203 38.22 0.24 10.08
N SER A 204 37.20 0.76 9.35
CA SER A 204 36.43 1.93 9.80
C SER A 204 35.35 1.60 10.82
N GLY A 205 34.96 0.33 10.92
CA GLY A 205 33.80 -0.07 11.71
C GLY A 205 32.46 0.32 11.05
N GLU A 206 32.47 0.77 9.80
CA GLU A 206 31.30 1.23 9.10
C GLU A 206 30.30 0.09 8.88
N ARG A 207 29.01 0.40 9.06
CA ARG A 207 27.92 -0.56 8.87
C ARG A 207 27.47 -0.56 7.42
N LEU A 208 27.66 -1.68 6.75
CA LEU A 208 27.25 -1.94 5.37
C LEU A 208 26.00 -2.79 5.38
N SER A 209 24.85 -2.16 5.20
CA SER A 209 23.55 -2.85 5.29
C SER A 209 23.36 -3.81 4.12
N VAL A 210 22.82 -4.99 4.42
CA VAL A 210 22.35 -5.92 3.37
C VAL A 210 20.93 -5.55 3.03
N PHE A 211 20.67 -5.26 1.76
CA PHE A 211 19.35 -4.87 1.28
C PHE A 211 18.63 -6.06 0.68
N PHE A 212 17.37 -6.22 1.07
CA PHE A 212 16.46 -7.23 0.53
C PHE A 212 15.43 -6.54 -0.35
N PHE A 213 15.55 -6.65 -1.68
CA PHE A 213 14.57 -6.14 -2.62
C PHE A 213 13.57 -7.22 -3.04
N GLY A 214 12.32 -6.82 -3.14
CA GLY A 214 11.11 -7.61 -3.28
C GLY A 214 11.10 -8.80 -4.24
N ASP A 215 11.76 -8.84 -5.35
CA ASP A 215 11.66 -9.93 -6.35
C ASP A 215 13.01 -10.54 -6.75
N VAL A 216 14.08 -10.15 -6.10
CA VAL A 216 15.42 -10.63 -6.43
C VAL A 216 15.98 -11.40 -5.26
N ASP A 217 16.48 -12.59 -5.49
CA ASP A 217 17.31 -13.31 -4.52
C ASP A 217 18.49 -12.42 -4.13
N ASN A 218 18.44 -11.85 -2.95
CA ASN A 218 19.44 -10.89 -2.45
C ASN A 218 20.68 -11.59 -1.90
N THR A 219 20.62 -12.90 -1.89
CA THR A 219 21.71 -13.79 -1.53
C THR A 219 21.72 -14.93 -2.52
N LYS A 220 22.80 -15.06 -3.26
CA LYS A 220 23.04 -16.19 -4.15
C LYS A 220 24.08 -17.08 -3.52
N ARG A 221 23.71 -18.30 -3.23
CA ARG A 221 24.63 -19.34 -2.80
C ARG A 221 24.91 -20.28 -3.96
N PRO A 222 26.16 -20.44 -4.42
CA PRO A 222 26.48 -21.37 -5.49
C PRO A 222 26.06 -22.78 -5.06
N ALA A 223 25.40 -23.51 -5.95
CA ALA A 223 25.13 -24.92 -5.75
C ALA A 223 26.46 -25.66 -5.60
N LYS A 224 26.53 -26.54 -4.60
CA LYS A 224 27.70 -27.40 -4.38
C LYS A 224 27.84 -28.43 -5.48
#